data_8d359da987fb30cf29d8f0ee1f0465e9
#
_entry.id   8d359da987fb30cf29d8f0ee1f0465e9
#
_cell.length_a   1.000
_cell.length_b   1.000
_cell.length_c   1.000
_cell.angle_alpha   90.00
_cell.angle_beta   90.00
_cell.angle_gamma   90.00
#
_symmetry.space_group_name_H-M   'P 1'
#
loop_
_entity.id
_entity.type
_entity.pdbx_description
1 polymer ?
#
loop_
_entity_poly.entity_id
_entity_poly.type
_entity_poly.pdbx_seq_one_letter_code
_entity_poly.pdbx_strand_id
1 'polypeptide(L)'
;MKGAMCMELYNKYKEMMDNYGQHEIFMINYINSEANKNDVDFVYRFRDKFIALVKLGKTVRDRANVIVSHVDSPRLDVIVGNPFIVNKDGVFLKTVPYGGIIFQSWMDIPLVLVGRVWADEEIKYINTKGVYEFTITSLLPHLDGRKEMKDLKPDKLLVRIGDNKEEVLDFFESVCGITEKDFELADLSFVPSYNVKELGFDKDLIASYGHDDKSCAFASLQAFFDSGDTDVTKIVIFASYEETGSAQTTGCQSEIINDVFLELTDNVKSHRGMIRNSSVISADVCAGYESKYSTHFEECASAVVGKGVGIIPYLGQKRGNDAEFRFRNEIKELAIKNNIPYQIETTKTTEGGGGTVSKFFATKGCRVIDIGVPVLAMHSPQEIISKKDLKAMYDLFKAFYEN
;
A
#
# COMPACT_ATOMS: atom_id res chain seq x y z
N MET A 1 12.18 26.63 -8.13
CA MET A 1 10.96 26.32 -7.35
C MET A 1 10.48 24.86 -7.52
N LYS A 2 10.26 24.34 -8.73
CA LYS A 2 9.80 22.94 -8.93
C LYS A 2 10.73 21.87 -8.31
N GLY A 3 12.05 22.03 -8.39
CA GLY A 3 12.98 21.07 -7.78
C GLY A 3 12.99 21.06 -6.25
N ALA A 4 12.84 22.21 -5.62
CA ALA A 4 12.78 22.31 -4.16
C ALA A 4 11.51 21.66 -3.60
N MET A 5 10.35 21.87 -4.24
CA MET A 5 9.08 21.27 -3.85
C MET A 5 9.05 19.75 -4.05
N CYS A 6 9.73 19.24 -5.09
CA CYS A 6 9.89 17.80 -5.29
C CYS A 6 10.74 17.18 -4.17
N MET A 7 11.79 17.85 -3.75
CA MET A 7 12.67 17.38 -2.66
C MET A 7 11.96 17.43 -1.28
N GLU A 8 11.16 18.46 -1.03
CA GLU A 8 10.37 18.54 0.20
C GLU A 8 9.35 17.40 0.30
N LEU A 9 8.60 17.15 -0.78
CA LEU A 9 7.64 16.04 -0.86
C LEU A 9 8.33 14.69 -0.64
N TYR A 10 9.49 14.48 -1.30
CA TYR A 10 10.30 13.28 -1.11
C TYR A 10 10.77 13.10 0.33
N ASN A 11 11.22 14.15 1.00
CA ASN A 11 11.68 14.06 2.39
C ASN A 11 10.54 13.66 3.33
N LYS A 12 9.34 14.23 3.16
CA LYS A 12 8.14 13.82 3.92
C LYS A 12 7.77 12.35 3.64
N TYR A 13 7.83 11.95 2.36
CA TYR A 13 7.58 10.56 1.96
C TYR A 13 8.57 9.60 2.61
N LYS A 14 9.87 9.92 2.51
CA LYS A 14 10.93 9.13 3.12
C LYS A 14 10.74 8.99 4.63
N GLU A 15 10.45 10.08 5.33
CA GLU A 15 10.20 10.09 6.77
C GLU A 15 9.01 9.19 7.14
N MET A 16 7.90 9.29 6.40
CA MET A 16 6.74 8.43 6.61
C MET A 16 7.07 6.94 6.39
N MET A 17 7.73 6.61 5.28
CA MET A 17 8.08 5.21 4.96
C MET A 17 9.07 4.62 5.95
N ASP A 18 10.10 5.37 6.33
CA ASP A 18 11.14 4.89 7.25
C ASP A 18 10.60 4.62 8.65
N ASN A 19 9.61 5.39 9.10
CA ASN A 19 9.08 5.30 10.47
C ASN A 19 7.77 4.48 10.58
N TYR A 20 6.92 4.48 9.55
CA TYR A 20 5.57 3.91 9.62
C TYR A 20 5.25 2.92 8.49
N GLY A 21 6.05 2.88 7.41
CA GLY A 21 5.79 2.07 6.22
C GLY A 21 5.91 0.55 6.42
N GLN A 22 6.29 0.08 7.62
CA GLN A 22 6.51 -1.34 7.88
C GLN A 22 5.21 -2.15 7.97
N HIS A 23 4.11 -1.53 8.43
CA HIS A 23 2.85 -2.26 8.65
C HIS A 23 1.64 -1.31 8.55
N GLU A 24 0.49 -1.83 8.05
CA GLU A 24 -0.73 -1.04 7.88
C GLU A 24 -1.22 -0.37 9.16
N ILE A 25 -1.06 -1.02 10.31
CA ILE A 25 -1.47 -0.44 11.61
C ILE A 25 -0.69 0.85 11.91
N PHE A 26 0.61 0.86 11.63
CA PHE A 26 1.45 2.05 11.84
C PHE A 26 1.08 3.15 10.84
N MET A 27 0.78 2.80 9.60
CA MET A 27 0.29 3.74 8.59
C MET A 27 -1.03 4.38 8.99
N ILE A 28 -2.02 3.60 9.44
CA ILE A 28 -3.30 4.13 9.91
C ILE A 28 -3.11 5.06 11.13
N ASN A 29 -2.23 4.70 12.07
CA ASN A 29 -1.91 5.55 13.22
C ASN A 29 -1.24 6.87 12.79
N TYR A 30 -0.32 6.80 11.82
CA TYR A 30 0.31 7.99 11.24
C TYR A 30 -0.74 8.90 10.58
N ILE A 31 -1.59 8.36 9.71
CA ILE A 31 -2.64 9.11 9.02
C ILE A 31 -3.60 9.77 10.02
N ASN A 32 -4.01 9.04 11.07
CA ASN A 32 -4.84 9.59 12.14
C ASN A 32 -4.14 10.72 12.91
N SER A 33 -2.83 10.58 13.17
CA SER A 33 -2.02 11.63 13.80
C SER A 33 -1.92 12.88 12.93
N GLU A 34 -1.75 12.71 11.61
CA GLU A 34 -1.74 13.84 10.66
C GLU A 34 -3.12 14.50 10.55
N ALA A 35 -4.20 13.72 10.54
CA ALA A 35 -5.57 14.27 10.54
C ALA A 35 -5.83 15.17 11.74
N ASN A 36 -5.33 14.82 12.93
CA ASN A 36 -5.47 15.64 14.14
C ASN A 36 -4.68 16.98 14.12
N LYS A 37 -3.73 17.12 13.20
CA LYS A 37 -2.91 18.33 13.02
C LYS A 37 -3.44 19.25 11.91
N ASN A 38 -4.37 18.75 11.11
CA ASN A 38 -4.90 19.42 9.93
C ASN A 38 -6.40 19.68 10.07
N ASP A 39 -6.93 20.60 9.27
CA ASP A 39 -8.36 20.94 9.25
C ASP A 39 -9.16 19.89 8.49
N VAL A 40 -9.69 18.90 9.23
CA VAL A 40 -10.51 17.79 8.74
C VAL A 40 -11.87 17.89 9.42
N ASP A 41 -12.96 17.89 8.65
CA ASP A 41 -14.31 18.00 9.21
C ASP A 41 -14.79 16.70 9.85
N PHE A 42 -14.34 15.54 9.30
CA PHE A 42 -14.76 14.24 9.76
C PHE A 42 -13.68 13.18 9.57
N VAL A 43 -13.44 12.35 10.60
CA VAL A 43 -12.53 11.20 10.57
C VAL A 43 -13.32 9.93 10.90
N TYR A 44 -13.41 9.02 9.94
CA TYR A 44 -14.00 7.71 10.14
C TYR A 44 -12.87 6.67 10.25
N ARG A 45 -12.66 6.14 11.46
CA ARG A 45 -11.64 5.11 11.73
C ARG A 45 -12.32 3.82 12.16
N PHE A 46 -11.87 2.69 11.61
CA PHE A 46 -12.44 1.38 11.92
C PHE A 46 -11.36 0.31 12.09
N ARG A 47 -11.36 -0.35 13.27
CA ARG A 47 -10.54 -1.52 13.61
C ARG A 47 -9.04 -1.39 13.30
N ASP A 48 -8.45 -0.21 13.45
CA ASP A 48 -7.02 0.07 13.27
C ASP A 48 -6.42 -0.26 11.88
N LYS A 49 -7.24 -0.71 10.92
CA LYS A 49 -6.81 -1.09 9.57
C LYS A 49 -7.61 -0.37 8.46
N PHE A 50 -8.44 0.61 8.83
CA PHE A 50 -9.18 1.46 7.89
C PHE A 50 -9.33 2.88 8.46
N ILE A 51 -9.13 3.88 7.60
CA ILE A 51 -9.43 5.27 7.95
C ILE A 51 -9.88 6.03 6.71
N ALA A 52 -10.90 6.87 6.87
CA ALA A 52 -11.32 7.85 5.88
C ALA A 52 -11.34 9.26 6.49
N LEU A 53 -10.85 10.23 5.74
CA LEU A 53 -10.87 11.64 6.10
C LEU A 53 -11.79 12.38 5.15
N VAL A 54 -12.59 13.29 5.69
CA VAL A 54 -13.56 14.06 4.93
C VAL A 54 -13.40 15.55 5.18
N LYS A 55 -13.43 16.34 4.10
CA LYS A 55 -13.59 17.77 4.14
C LYS A 55 -14.85 18.14 3.33
N LEU A 56 -15.83 18.74 3.98
CA LEU A 56 -17.11 19.09 3.37
C LEU A 56 -16.93 20.21 2.34
N GLY A 57 -17.59 20.05 1.20
CA GLY A 57 -17.62 21.07 0.16
C GLY A 57 -18.32 22.35 0.63
N LYS A 58 -17.84 23.49 0.18
CA LYS A 58 -18.45 24.79 0.47
C LYS A 58 -19.86 24.91 -0.11
N THR A 59 -20.06 24.41 -1.32
CA THR A 59 -21.31 24.59 -2.08
C THR A 59 -21.93 23.28 -2.55
N VAL A 60 -21.14 22.23 -2.83
CA VAL A 60 -21.60 20.96 -3.40
C VAL A 60 -21.39 19.84 -2.38
N ARG A 61 -22.51 19.29 -1.86
CA ARG A 61 -22.52 18.24 -0.84
C ARG A 61 -23.31 16.99 -1.24
N ASP A 62 -23.85 16.95 -2.46
CA ASP A 62 -24.58 15.80 -3.01
C ASP A 62 -23.70 14.85 -3.81
N ARG A 63 -22.41 15.11 -3.86
CA ARG A 63 -21.35 14.26 -4.43
C ARG A 63 -20.02 14.54 -3.74
N ALA A 64 -19.05 13.66 -3.98
CA ALA A 64 -17.69 13.82 -3.49
C ALA A 64 -16.64 13.50 -4.59
N ASN A 65 -15.49 14.17 -4.50
CA ASN A 65 -14.27 13.74 -5.15
C ASN A 65 -13.53 12.83 -4.15
N VAL A 66 -13.37 11.57 -4.51
CA VAL A 66 -12.82 10.52 -3.62
C VAL A 66 -11.52 9.99 -4.18
N ILE A 67 -10.50 9.87 -3.34
CA ILE A 67 -9.30 9.08 -3.66
C ILE A 67 -9.23 7.94 -2.64
N VAL A 68 -9.04 6.72 -3.13
CA VAL A 68 -8.90 5.53 -2.30
C VAL A 68 -7.58 4.84 -2.62
N SER A 69 -6.82 4.46 -1.59
CA SER A 69 -5.58 3.69 -1.67
C SER A 69 -5.59 2.58 -0.64
N HIS A 70 -4.70 1.60 -0.77
CA HIS A 70 -4.49 0.64 0.30
C HIS A 70 -3.19 0.90 1.07
N VAL A 71 -3.07 0.33 2.25
CA VAL A 71 -1.93 0.53 3.15
C VAL A 71 -1.25 -0.76 3.59
N ASP A 72 -1.84 -1.91 3.24
CA ASP A 72 -1.17 -3.21 3.36
C ASP A 72 -0.15 -3.41 2.24
N SER A 73 0.76 -4.33 2.41
CA SER A 73 1.77 -4.75 1.42
C SER A 73 2.10 -6.23 1.66
N PRO A 74 2.58 -6.95 0.64
CA PRO A 74 2.97 -8.35 0.79
C PRO A 74 4.02 -8.54 1.88
N ARG A 75 3.90 -9.61 2.68
CA ARG A 75 4.74 -9.87 3.85
C ARG A 75 4.72 -11.34 4.26
N LEU A 76 5.45 -11.67 5.32
CA LEU A 76 5.44 -13.00 5.93
C LEU A 76 4.77 -12.93 7.31
N ASP A 77 3.50 -13.32 7.39
CA ASP A 77 2.78 -13.36 8.66
C ASP A 77 3.26 -14.54 9.51
N VAL A 78 3.47 -14.32 10.81
CA VAL A 78 3.77 -15.38 11.77
C VAL A 78 2.51 -16.26 11.90
N ILE A 79 2.67 -17.56 11.76
CA ILE A 79 1.52 -18.48 11.84
C ILE A 79 0.92 -18.48 13.24
N VAL A 80 -0.40 -18.49 13.32
CA VAL A 80 -1.13 -18.61 14.60
C VAL A 80 -0.98 -20.00 15.23
N GLY A 81 -1.22 -20.12 16.53
CA GLY A 81 -1.02 -21.34 17.30
C GLY A 81 0.38 -21.40 17.91
N ASN A 82 1.12 -22.44 17.63
CA ASN A 82 2.51 -22.56 18.09
C ASN A 82 3.48 -22.32 16.91
N PRO A 83 3.98 -21.10 16.72
CA PRO A 83 4.86 -20.77 15.60
C PRO A 83 6.31 -21.20 15.80
N PHE A 84 6.73 -21.56 17.03
CA PHE A 84 8.11 -21.86 17.35
C PHE A 84 8.54 -23.23 16.82
N ILE A 85 9.61 -23.25 16.04
CA ILE A 85 10.28 -24.46 15.59
C ILE A 85 11.70 -24.47 16.19
N VAL A 86 12.00 -25.49 16.96
CA VAL A 86 13.31 -25.68 17.58
C VAL A 86 14.01 -26.84 16.89
N ASN A 87 15.11 -26.57 16.27
CA ASN A 87 15.99 -27.54 15.61
C ASN A 87 17.39 -27.50 16.23
N LYS A 88 18.27 -28.44 15.84
CA LYS A 88 19.66 -28.46 16.30
C LYS A 88 20.50 -27.25 15.90
N ASP A 89 20.02 -26.49 14.91
CA ASP A 89 20.68 -25.32 14.32
C ASP A 89 20.04 -23.99 14.76
N GLY A 90 19.02 -24.03 15.64
CA GLY A 90 18.46 -22.80 16.22
C GLY A 90 16.95 -22.82 16.41
N VAL A 91 16.43 -21.65 16.71
CA VAL A 91 15.02 -21.35 16.94
C VAL A 91 14.48 -20.52 15.78
N PHE A 92 13.34 -20.95 15.25
CA PHE A 92 12.70 -20.31 14.11
C PHE A 92 11.24 -19.99 14.40
N LEU A 93 10.71 -18.94 13.77
CA LEU A 93 9.28 -18.73 13.64
C LEU A 93 8.81 -19.19 12.27
N LYS A 94 7.75 -20.00 12.27
CA LYS A 94 7.08 -20.42 11.04
C LYS A 94 6.21 -19.30 10.53
N THR A 95 6.25 -19.07 9.21
CA THR A 95 5.50 -18.00 8.56
C THR A 95 4.55 -18.53 7.49
N VAL A 96 3.60 -17.68 7.11
CA VAL A 96 2.72 -17.86 5.95
C VAL A 96 2.79 -16.60 5.09
N PRO A 97 2.96 -16.70 3.76
CA PRO A 97 2.94 -15.55 2.88
C PRO A 97 1.58 -14.84 2.88
N TYR A 98 1.60 -13.53 2.97
CA TYR A 98 0.48 -12.63 2.76
C TYR A 98 0.69 -11.90 1.44
N GLY A 99 -0.30 -11.92 0.53
CA GLY A 99 -0.17 -11.37 -0.82
C GLY A 99 0.71 -12.22 -1.76
N GLY A 100 0.98 -11.69 -2.94
CA GLY A 100 1.74 -12.39 -3.98
C GLY A 100 3.23 -12.07 -3.94
N ILE A 101 4.08 -12.97 -3.45
CA ILE A 101 5.53 -12.78 -3.39
C ILE A 101 6.31 -13.84 -4.17
N ILE A 102 7.49 -13.46 -4.65
CA ILE A 102 8.50 -14.40 -5.16
C ILE A 102 9.38 -14.81 -3.98
N PHE A 103 9.22 -16.03 -3.46
CA PHE A 103 9.86 -16.50 -2.22
C PHE A 103 11.38 -16.33 -2.22
N GLN A 104 12.02 -16.54 -3.36
CA GLN A 104 13.48 -16.42 -3.50
C GLN A 104 14.00 -15.02 -3.20
N SER A 105 13.23 -13.98 -3.52
CA SER A 105 13.63 -12.59 -3.28
C SER A 105 13.56 -12.19 -1.79
N TRP A 106 12.91 -13.02 -0.96
CA TRP A 106 12.74 -12.80 0.49
C TRP A 106 13.78 -13.55 1.34
N MET A 107 14.69 -14.28 0.70
CA MET A 107 15.79 -14.97 1.39
C MET A 107 17.05 -14.12 1.42
N ASP A 108 17.90 -14.36 2.44
CA ASP A 108 19.19 -13.70 2.65
C ASP A 108 19.10 -12.16 2.78
N ILE A 109 17.95 -11.66 3.21
CA ILE A 109 17.75 -10.23 3.45
C ILE A 109 17.47 -9.97 4.95
N PRO A 110 17.76 -8.76 5.44
CA PRO A 110 17.37 -8.38 6.79
C PRO A 110 15.86 -8.18 6.88
N LEU A 111 15.25 -8.84 7.86
CA LEU A 111 13.84 -8.75 8.20
C LEU A 111 13.66 -8.19 9.60
N VAL A 112 12.57 -7.49 9.84
CA VAL A 112 12.14 -7.04 11.17
C VAL A 112 10.78 -7.63 11.52
N LEU A 113 10.56 -7.89 12.80
CA LEU A 113 9.29 -8.35 13.35
C LEU A 113 8.44 -7.13 13.72
N VAL A 114 7.23 -7.08 13.19
CA VAL A 114 6.29 -5.96 13.38
C VAL A 114 4.88 -6.49 13.64
N GLY A 115 4.04 -5.68 14.26
CA GLY A 115 2.63 -6.01 14.46
C GLY A 115 2.17 -5.79 15.88
N ARG A 116 1.29 -6.66 16.38
CA ARG A 116 0.71 -6.53 17.73
C ARG A 116 0.37 -7.88 18.36
N VAL A 117 0.30 -7.85 19.68
CA VAL A 117 -0.03 -9.02 20.52
C VAL A 117 -1.03 -8.57 21.57
N TRP A 118 -1.96 -9.44 21.93
CA TRP A 118 -2.83 -9.26 23.07
C TRP A 118 -2.20 -9.92 24.30
N ALA A 119 -1.72 -9.13 25.25
CA ALA A 119 -1.11 -9.61 26.47
C ALA A 119 -1.50 -8.69 27.65
N ASP A 120 -1.71 -9.24 28.84
CA ASP A 120 -2.12 -8.51 30.05
C ASP A 120 -3.39 -7.65 29.85
N GLU A 121 -4.36 -8.15 29.09
CA GLU A 121 -5.63 -7.48 28.76
C GLU A 121 -5.46 -6.18 27.93
N GLU A 122 -4.30 -6.00 27.28
CA GLU A 122 -4.02 -4.84 26.43
C GLU A 122 -3.35 -5.23 25.10
N ILE A 123 -3.37 -4.31 24.14
CA ILE A 123 -2.64 -4.44 22.87
C ILE A 123 -1.22 -3.94 23.05
N LYS A 124 -0.24 -4.82 22.86
CA LYS A 124 1.19 -4.48 22.81
C LYS A 124 1.65 -4.45 21.37
N TYR A 125 2.19 -3.31 20.94
CA TYR A 125 2.74 -3.16 19.58
C TYR A 125 4.21 -3.57 19.56
N ILE A 126 4.58 -4.37 18.58
CA ILE A 126 5.93 -4.85 18.36
C ILE A 126 6.49 -4.20 17.11
N ASN A 127 7.68 -3.65 17.21
CA ASN A 127 8.48 -3.18 16.08
C ASN A 127 9.96 -3.29 16.45
N THR A 128 10.66 -4.23 15.82
CA THR A 128 12.09 -4.48 16.10
C THR A 128 13.02 -3.66 15.20
N LYS A 129 12.48 -2.81 14.28
CA LYS A 129 13.29 -2.02 13.36
C LYS A 129 14.31 -1.14 14.07
N GLY A 130 15.56 -1.22 13.63
CA GLY A 130 16.67 -0.47 14.22
C GLY A 130 17.23 -1.08 15.52
N VAL A 131 16.65 -2.18 16.01
CA VAL A 131 17.10 -2.86 17.23
C VAL A 131 17.50 -4.31 16.93
N TYR A 132 16.62 -5.09 16.30
CA TYR A 132 16.87 -6.49 15.97
C TYR A 132 16.44 -6.79 14.54
N GLU A 133 17.28 -7.53 13.85
CA GLU A 133 17.03 -8.01 12.49
C GLU A 133 17.14 -9.53 12.46
N PHE A 134 16.36 -10.13 11.57
CA PHE A 134 16.22 -11.55 11.37
C PHE A 134 16.46 -11.89 9.89
N THR A 135 16.56 -13.18 9.55
CA THR A 135 16.72 -13.57 8.15
C THR A 135 16.18 -14.99 7.91
N ILE A 136 15.95 -15.29 6.64
CA ILE A 136 15.74 -16.63 6.12
C ILE A 136 16.96 -16.95 5.27
N THR A 137 17.67 -18.03 5.57
CA THR A 137 18.89 -18.40 4.83
C THR A 137 18.58 -19.31 3.64
N SER A 138 19.21 -19.04 2.50
CA SER A 138 19.17 -19.93 1.35
C SER A 138 20.17 -21.08 1.48
N LEU A 139 19.91 -22.19 0.77
CA LEU A 139 20.88 -23.27 0.68
C LEU A 139 22.03 -22.85 -0.24
N LEU A 140 23.26 -23.11 0.18
CA LEU A 140 24.45 -22.75 -0.59
C LEU A 140 24.50 -23.48 -1.94
N PRO A 141 25.14 -22.87 -2.99
CA PRO A 141 25.14 -23.42 -4.35
C PRO A 141 25.76 -24.82 -4.48
N HIS A 142 26.74 -25.16 -3.64
CA HIS A 142 27.44 -26.44 -3.68
C HIS A 142 26.63 -27.64 -3.17
N LEU A 143 25.47 -27.37 -2.52
CA LEU A 143 24.54 -28.41 -2.05
C LEU A 143 23.21 -28.34 -2.81
N ASP A 144 23.27 -28.21 -4.14
CA ASP A 144 22.08 -28.08 -5.02
C ASP A 144 21.17 -26.86 -4.73
N GLY A 145 21.69 -25.81 -4.05
CA GLY A 145 20.94 -24.64 -3.68
C GLY A 145 20.18 -23.97 -4.83
N ARG A 146 20.72 -24.00 -6.06
CA ARG A 146 20.02 -23.45 -7.24
C ARG A 146 18.73 -24.20 -7.56
N LYS A 147 18.71 -25.54 -7.38
CA LYS A 147 17.52 -26.38 -7.61
C LYS A 147 16.51 -26.15 -6.49
N GLU A 148 16.95 -26.21 -5.23
CA GLU A 148 16.09 -25.96 -4.07
C GLU A 148 15.44 -24.58 -4.13
N MET A 149 16.18 -23.54 -4.53
CA MET A 149 15.65 -22.19 -4.68
C MET A 149 14.61 -22.07 -5.80
N LYS A 150 14.75 -22.83 -6.88
CA LYS A 150 13.76 -22.85 -7.97
C LYS A 150 12.43 -23.45 -7.53
N ASP A 151 12.49 -24.48 -6.70
CA ASP A 151 11.32 -25.26 -6.24
C ASP A 151 10.91 -24.87 -4.79
N LEU A 152 11.34 -23.69 -4.30
CA LEU A 152 11.10 -23.22 -2.95
C LEU A 152 9.60 -23.14 -2.64
N LYS A 153 9.21 -23.75 -1.54
CA LYS A 153 7.82 -23.78 -1.06
C LYS A 153 7.62 -22.91 0.17
N PRO A 154 6.39 -22.45 0.45
CA PRO A 154 6.09 -21.59 1.61
C PRO A 154 6.53 -22.18 2.96
N ASP A 155 6.49 -23.50 3.13
CA ASP A 155 6.87 -24.18 4.37
C ASP A 155 8.37 -24.08 4.69
N LYS A 156 9.19 -23.61 3.75
CA LYS A 156 10.61 -23.32 3.93
C LYS A 156 10.91 -21.88 4.35
N LEU A 157 9.90 -21.02 4.40
CA LEU A 157 10.04 -19.64 4.86
C LEU A 157 10.02 -19.58 6.39
N LEU A 158 11.09 -20.15 6.99
CA LEU A 158 11.31 -20.17 8.42
C LEU A 158 12.29 -19.05 8.79
N VAL A 159 11.83 -18.08 9.57
CA VAL A 159 12.67 -16.97 10.01
C VAL A 159 13.45 -17.37 11.26
N ARG A 160 14.79 -17.35 11.17
CA ARG A 160 15.65 -17.63 12.32
C ARG A 160 15.60 -16.45 13.30
N ILE A 161 15.32 -16.76 14.58
CA ILE A 161 15.15 -15.75 15.63
C ILE A 161 16.12 -15.91 16.80
N GLY A 162 16.87 -17.01 16.87
CA GLY A 162 17.87 -17.24 17.89
C GLY A 162 18.43 -18.65 17.87
N ASP A 163 19.27 -18.95 18.82
CA ASP A 163 19.92 -20.26 18.98
C ASP A 163 19.27 -21.10 20.10
N ASN A 164 18.77 -20.45 21.16
CA ASN A 164 18.16 -21.07 22.32
C ASN A 164 16.76 -20.52 22.56
N LYS A 165 15.78 -21.41 22.71
CA LYS A 165 14.37 -21.03 22.87
C LYS A 165 14.11 -20.29 24.19
N GLU A 166 14.75 -20.72 25.28
CA GLU A 166 14.55 -20.09 26.60
C GLU A 166 15.06 -18.63 26.56
N GLU A 167 16.23 -18.39 25.99
CA GLU A 167 16.79 -17.04 25.83
C GLU A 167 15.92 -16.15 24.94
N VAL A 168 15.35 -16.70 23.86
CA VAL A 168 14.41 -15.98 22.98
C VAL A 168 13.13 -15.61 23.73
N LEU A 169 12.57 -16.51 24.53
CA LEU A 169 11.37 -16.26 25.32
C LEU A 169 11.63 -15.26 26.44
N ASP A 170 12.75 -15.41 27.16
CA ASP A 170 13.18 -14.45 28.19
C ASP A 170 13.34 -13.03 27.61
N PHE A 171 13.85 -12.94 26.37
CA PHE A 171 13.92 -11.67 25.65
C PHE A 171 12.52 -11.08 25.39
N PHE A 172 11.60 -11.85 24.82
CA PHE A 172 10.25 -11.36 24.57
C PHE A 172 9.51 -10.95 25.83
N GLU A 173 9.69 -11.70 26.92
CA GLU A 173 9.10 -11.36 28.21
C GLU A 173 9.72 -10.08 28.80
N SER A 174 11.04 -9.99 28.83
CA SER A 174 11.75 -8.86 29.47
C SER A 174 11.65 -7.55 28.68
N VAL A 175 11.66 -7.59 27.35
CA VAL A 175 11.70 -6.39 26.48
C VAL A 175 10.30 -6.02 25.98
N CYS A 176 9.48 -6.99 25.61
CA CYS A 176 8.16 -6.75 25.03
C CYS A 176 7.01 -7.02 26.01
N GLY A 177 7.28 -7.67 27.15
CA GLY A 177 6.27 -8.06 28.11
C GLY A 177 5.28 -9.09 27.55
N ILE A 178 5.74 -9.99 26.65
CA ILE A 178 4.92 -11.02 26.01
C ILE A 178 5.52 -12.40 26.28
N THR A 179 4.67 -13.39 26.52
CA THR A 179 5.04 -14.78 26.78
C THR A 179 4.85 -15.63 25.53
N GLU A 180 5.35 -16.88 25.55
CA GLU A 180 5.12 -17.84 24.46
C GLU A 180 3.64 -18.02 24.13
N LYS A 181 2.76 -18.02 25.13
CA LYS A 181 1.32 -18.19 24.97
C LYS A 181 0.67 -17.06 24.19
N ASP A 182 1.20 -15.85 24.30
CA ASP A 182 0.65 -14.66 23.64
C ASP A 182 0.86 -14.70 22.12
N PHE A 183 1.75 -15.58 21.62
CA PHE A 183 1.91 -15.83 20.19
C PHE A 183 0.76 -16.61 19.55
N GLU A 184 -0.08 -17.32 20.33
CA GLU A 184 -1.13 -18.19 19.79
C GLU A 184 -2.09 -17.48 18.82
N LEU A 185 -2.41 -16.20 19.08
CA LEU A 185 -3.31 -15.38 18.25
C LEU A 185 -2.68 -14.01 17.92
N ALA A 186 -1.36 -13.94 17.89
CA ALA A 186 -0.66 -12.72 17.57
C ALA A 186 -0.89 -12.28 16.10
N ASP A 187 -0.98 -10.98 15.89
CA ASP A 187 -1.01 -10.32 14.55
C ASP A 187 0.40 -9.77 14.29
N LEU A 188 1.34 -10.67 14.00
CA LEU A 188 2.76 -10.40 13.82
C LEU A 188 3.23 -10.78 12.42
N SER A 189 4.14 -10.00 11.86
CA SER A 189 4.67 -10.21 10.52
C SER A 189 6.16 -9.90 10.46
N PHE A 190 6.87 -10.59 9.58
CA PHE A 190 8.21 -10.20 9.15
C PHE A 190 8.14 -9.41 7.85
N VAL A 191 8.81 -8.26 7.85
CA VAL A 191 8.93 -7.37 6.70
C VAL A 191 10.39 -6.96 6.50
N PRO A 192 10.78 -6.53 5.28
CA PRO A 192 12.14 -6.03 5.02
C PRO A 192 12.51 -4.85 5.91
N SER A 193 13.74 -4.86 6.43
CA SER A 193 14.27 -3.83 7.34
C SER A 193 14.74 -2.55 6.64
N TYR A 194 14.62 -2.47 5.33
CA TYR A 194 15.20 -1.38 4.55
C TYR A 194 14.54 -0.02 4.82
N ASN A 195 15.38 1.02 4.88
CA ASN A 195 14.94 2.40 4.75
C ASN A 195 14.88 2.79 3.27
N VAL A 196 14.13 3.84 2.95
CA VAL A 196 14.09 4.42 1.61
C VAL A 196 15.49 4.83 1.16
N LYS A 197 15.93 4.34 0.01
CA LYS A 197 17.26 4.61 -0.57
C LYS A 197 17.12 5.23 -1.96
N GLU A 198 17.94 6.22 -2.23
CA GLU A 198 18.11 6.78 -3.57
C GLU A 198 18.99 5.86 -4.42
N LEU A 199 18.59 5.66 -5.68
CA LEU A 199 19.31 4.84 -6.64
C LEU A 199 19.73 5.65 -7.87
N GLY A 200 20.80 5.17 -8.54
CA GLY A 200 21.34 5.79 -9.73
C GLY A 200 22.19 7.04 -9.44
N PHE A 201 22.91 7.50 -10.45
CA PHE A 201 23.77 8.69 -10.32
C PHE A 201 22.97 9.99 -10.22
N ASP A 202 21.80 10.05 -10.83
CA ASP A 202 20.88 11.19 -10.78
C ASP A 202 19.98 11.20 -9.54
N LYS A 203 19.96 10.10 -8.77
CA LYS A 203 19.20 9.95 -7.52
C LYS A 203 17.70 10.22 -7.67
N ASP A 204 17.16 10.04 -8.87
CA ASP A 204 15.73 10.18 -9.13
C ASP A 204 14.95 8.94 -8.68
N LEU A 205 15.52 7.76 -8.88
CA LEU A 205 14.91 6.52 -8.43
C LEU A 205 15.05 6.35 -6.91
N ILE A 206 14.01 5.83 -6.30
CA ILE A 206 13.99 5.49 -4.88
C ILE A 206 13.52 4.04 -4.71
N ALA A 207 14.22 3.32 -3.85
CA ALA A 207 13.90 1.94 -3.49
C ALA A 207 13.41 1.87 -2.06
N SER A 208 12.35 1.11 -1.83
CA SER A 208 11.79 0.79 -0.51
C SER A 208 10.93 -0.45 -0.59
N TYR A 209 10.64 -1.04 0.55
CA TYR A 209 9.55 -1.99 0.72
C TYR A 209 8.22 -1.24 0.79
N GLY A 210 7.21 -1.76 0.07
CA GLY A 210 5.83 -1.28 0.18
C GLY A 210 5.57 0.07 -0.48
N HIS A 211 6.26 0.41 -1.59
CA HIS A 211 5.80 1.48 -2.48
C HIS A 211 4.39 1.19 -2.98
N ASP A 212 4.10 -0.07 -3.21
CA ASP A 212 2.80 -0.66 -3.37
C ASP A 212 2.12 -0.85 -2.00
N ASP A 213 1.10 -0.10 -1.61
CA ASP A 213 0.56 1.07 -2.31
C ASP A 213 0.75 2.35 -1.46
N LYS A 214 1.73 2.33 -0.53
CA LYS A 214 1.98 3.46 0.38
C LYS A 214 2.47 4.72 -0.33
N SER A 215 2.97 4.60 -1.58
CA SER A 215 3.29 5.76 -2.41
C SER A 215 2.04 6.52 -2.84
N CYS A 216 0.99 5.80 -3.26
CA CYS A 216 -0.30 6.39 -3.58
C CYS A 216 -1.02 6.89 -2.32
N ALA A 217 -0.96 6.15 -1.22
CA ALA A 217 -1.52 6.56 0.06
C ALA A 217 -0.91 7.89 0.54
N PHE A 218 0.41 8.03 0.46
CA PHE A 218 1.10 9.28 0.81
C PHE A 218 0.66 10.44 -0.09
N ALA A 219 0.67 10.25 -1.41
CA ALA A 219 0.30 11.31 -2.35
C ALA A 219 -1.17 11.73 -2.18
N SER A 220 -2.07 10.76 -1.92
CA SER A 220 -3.49 11.01 -1.63
C SER A 220 -3.67 11.84 -0.37
N LEU A 221 -2.96 11.50 0.71
CA LEU A 221 -3.02 12.21 1.99
C LEU A 221 -2.51 13.65 1.86
N GLN A 222 -1.33 13.84 1.25
CA GLN A 222 -0.77 15.17 1.06
C GLN A 222 -1.65 16.04 0.14
N ALA A 223 -2.16 15.49 -0.95
CA ALA A 223 -3.07 16.17 -1.85
C ALA A 223 -4.38 16.58 -1.14
N PHE A 224 -4.91 15.71 -0.27
CA PHE A 224 -6.10 16.01 0.52
C PHE A 224 -5.89 17.22 1.44
N PHE A 225 -4.77 17.32 2.15
CA PHE A 225 -4.47 18.46 3.01
C PHE A 225 -4.16 19.72 2.19
N ASP A 226 -3.30 19.63 1.19
CA ASP A 226 -2.77 20.78 0.45
C ASP A 226 -3.76 21.39 -0.55
N SER A 227 -4.89 20.72 -0.88
CA SER A 227 -5.97 21.29 -1.70
C SER A 227 -6.85 22.29 -0.96
N GLY A 228 -6.67 22.46 0.37
CA GLY A 228 -7.43 23.42 1.17
C GLY A 228 -8.93 23.19 1.10
N ASP A 229 -9.70 24.26 1.18
CA ASP A 229 -11.16 24.23 1.06
C ASP A 229 -11.59 24.18 -0.41
N THR A 230 -12.44 23.22 -0.75
CA THR A 230 -12.96 22.99 -2.11
C THR A 230 -14.47 23.23 -2.21
N ASP A 231 -15.00 23.44 -3.41
CA ASP A 231 -16.44 23.59 -3.61
C ASP A 231 -17.19 22.27 -3.44
N VAL A 232 -16.58 21.17 -3.89
CA VAL A 232 -17.09 19.79 -3.80
C VAL A 232 -16.53 19.12 -2.54
N THR A 233 -17.33 18.31 -1.86
CA THR A 233 -16.87 17.46 -0.76
C THR A 233 -15.72 16.57 -1.23
N LYS A 234 -14.63 16.51 -0.47
CA LYS A 234 -13.51 15.62 -0.74
C LYS A 234 -13.36 14.55 0.33
N ILE A 235 -13.02 13.35 -0.10
CA ILE A 235 -12.83 12.18 0.76
C ILE A 235 -11.51 11.51 0.35
N VAL A 236 -10.70 11.15 1.34
CA VAL A 236 -9.58 10.24 1.14
C VAL A 236 -9.78 9.00 1.99
N ILE A 237 -9.60 7.82 1.40
CA ILE A 237 -9.84 6.51 2.04
C ILE A 237 -8.55 5.69 1.99
N PHE A 238 -8.20 5.09 3.13
CA PHE A 238 -7.09 4.15 3.28
C PHE A 238 -7.63 2.84 3.83
N ALA A 239 -7.60 1.81 2.99
CA ALA A 239 -8.11 0.47 3.30
C ALA A 239 -6.97 -0.53 3.44
N SER A 240 -7.27 -1.71 3.98
CA SER A 240 -6.34 -2.84 4.04
C SER A 240 -6.87 -4.03 3.25
N TYR A 241 -6.08 -5.11 3.21
CA TYR A 241 -6.42 -6.38 2.55
C TYR A 241 -6.61 -6.30 1.04
N GLU A 242 -6.09 -5.26 0.37
CA GLU A 242 -6.09 -5.24 -1.11
C GLU A 242 -5.32 -6.44 -1.66
N GLU A 243 -4.15 -6.69 -1.13
CA GLU A 243 -3.21 -7.76 -1.52
C GLU A 243 -3.79 -9.19 -1.38
N THR A 244 -4.89 -9.32 -0.70
CA THR A 244 -5.62 -10.59 -0.51
C THR A 244 -7.06 -10.53 -1.00
N GLY A 245 -7.40 -9.53 -1.83
CA GLY A 245 -8.66 -9.42 -2.56
C GLY A 245 -9.75 -8.59 -1.90
N SER A 246 -9.44 -7.78 -0.89
CA SER A 246 -10.33 -6.78 -0.26
C SER A 246 -11.62 -7.31 0.40
N ALA A 247 -11.75 -8.62 0.61
CA ALA A 247 -12.99 -9.25 1.09
C ALA A 247 -13.16 -9.21 2.62
N GLN A 248 -12.17 -8.70 3.34
CA GLN A 248 -12.17 -8.63 4.80
C GLN A 248 -12.89 -7.38 5.32
N THR A 249 -13.11 -7.32 6.66
CA THR A 249 -13.94 -6.27 7.28
C THR A 249 -13.43 -4.84 7.10
N THR A 250 -12.14 -4.64 6.83
CA THR A 250 -11.51 -3.34 6.56
C THR A 250 -11.05 -3.19 5.12
N GLY A 251 -11.43 -4.14 4.26
CA GLY A 251 -11.21 -4.08 2.82
C GLY A 251 -12.34 -3.36 2.09
N CYS A 252 -12.08 -2.89 0.89
CA CYS A 252 -13.03 -2.09 0.10
C CYS A 252 -14.27 -2.88 -0.38
N GLN A 253 -14.29 -4.20 -0.29
CA GLN A 253 -15.49 -5.00 -0.60
C GLN A 253 -16.52 -4.97 0.51
N SER A 254 -16.15 -4.65 1.74
CA SER A 254 -17.05 -4.58 2.89
C SER A 254 -18.02 -3.40 2.81
N GLU A 255 -19.03 -3.38 3.65
CA GLU A 255 -19.99 -2.27 3.76
C GLU A 255 -19.39 -0.99 4.34
N ILE A 256 -18.16 -1.03 4.86
CA ILE A 256 -17.49 0.12 5.50
C ILE A 256 -17.44 1.35 4.59
N ILE A 257 -17.33 1.16 3.27
CA ILE A 257 -17.38 2.26 2.30
C ILE A 257 -18.75 2.94 2.34
N ASN A 258 -19.82 2.17 2.46
CA ASN A 258 -21.17 2.72 2.57
C ASN A 258 -21.34 3.50 3.88
N ASP A 259 -20.75 3.01 4.98
CA ASP A 259 -20.82 3.68 6.28
C ASP A 259 -20.17 5.08 6.23
N VAL A 260 -19.02 5.24 5.56
CA VAL A 260 -18.37 6.56 5.36
C VAL A 260 -19.33 7.56 4.69
N PHE A 261 -20.07 7.13 3.67
CA PHE A 261 -21.02 8.01 2.98
C PHE A 261 -22.32 8.22 3.77
N LEU A 262 -22.73 7.24 4.59
CA LEU A 262 -23.91 7.37 5.44
C LEU A 262 -23.75 8.46 6.50
N GLU A 263 -22.55 8.58 7.08
CA GLU A 263 -22.24 9.64 8.04
C GLU A 263 -22.36 11.06 7.44
N LEU A 264 -22.34 11.18 6.12
CA LEU A 264 -22.43 12.46 5.40
C LEU A 264 -23.83 12.78 4.90
N THR A 265 -24.83 11.92 5.16
CA THR A 265 -26.16 12.05 4.55
C THR A 265 -27.28 11.75 5.55
N ASP A 266 -28.39 12.50 5.45
CA ASP A 266 -29.49 12.41 6.40
C ASP A 266 -30.39 11.17 6.18
N ASN A 267 -30.33 10.53 5.03
CA ASN A 267 -31.20 9.39 4.69
C ASN A 267 -30.64 8.52 3.54
N VAL A 268 -31.14 7.28 3.43
CA VAL A 268 -30.72 6.29 2.46
C VAL A 268 -30.82 6.74 0.99
N LYS A 269 -31.81 7.57 0.64
CA LYS A 269 -31.98 8.08 -0.73
C LYS A 269 -30.87 9.07 -1.07
N SER A 270 -30.58 10.01 -0.18
CA SER A 270 -29.46 10.96 -0.31
C SER A 270 -28.13 10.24 -0.38
N HIS A 271 -27.92 9.23 0.48
CA HIS A 271 -26.74 8.38 0.50
C HIS A 271 -26.47 7.73 -0.87
N ARG A 272 -27.43 7.00 -1.43
CA ARG A 272 -27.27 6.36 -2.75
C ARG A 272 -27.06 7.38 -3.88
N GLY A 273 -27.68 8.55 -3.78
CA GLY A 273 -27.49 9.66 -4.71
C GLY A 273 -26.06 10.17 -4.65
N MET A 274 -25.55 10.45 -3.44
CA MET A 274 -24.20 10.93 -3.22
C MET A 274 -23.14 9.97 -3.78
N ILE A 275 -23.26 8.66 -3.48
CA ILE A 275 -22.33 7.65 -4.01
C ILE A 275 -22.32 7.69 -5.54
N ARG A 276 -23.47 7.61 -6.20
CA ARG A 276 -23.56 7.56 -7.68
C ARG A 276 -23.07 8.82 -8.37
N ASN A 277 -23.22 9.96 -7.73
CA ASN A 277 -22.76 11.24 -8.26
C ASN A 277 -21.26 11.48 -8.02
N SER A 278 -20.64 10.69 -7.17
CA SER A 278 -19.23 10.84 -6.80
C SER A 278 -18.28 10.34 -7.90
N SER A 279 -17.11 10.97 -7.95
CA SER A 279 -16.00 10.59 -8.81
C SER A 279 -14.89 10.01 -7.94
N VAL A 280 -14.35 8.88 -8.34
CA VAL A 280 -13.39 8.11 -7.55
C VAL A 280 -12.11 7.87 -8.34
N ILE A 281 -10.98 8.22 -7.78
CA ILE A 281 -9.67 7.72 -8.20
C ILE A 281 -9.34 6.53 -7.29
N SER A 282 -9.19 5.36 -7.88
CA SER A 282 -8.54 4.22 -7.25
C SER A 282 -7.04 4.41 -7.45
N ALA A 283 -6.40 4.89 -6.40
CA ALA A 283 -4.99 5.16 -6.40
C ALA A 283 -4.26 3.86 -6.04
N ASP A 284 -3.59 3.28 -7.02
CA ASP A 284 -2.85 2.03 -6.91
C ASP A 284 -1.71 2.04 -7.92
N VAL A 285 -0.53 1.55 -7.56
CA VAL A 285 0.64 1.55 -8.44
C VAL A 285 0.37 0.77 -9.73
N CYS A 286 1.13 1.04 -10.77
CA CYS A 286 1.07 0.26 -12.00
C CYS A 286 2.43 -0.37 -12.35
N ALA A 287 2.42 -1.43 -13.16
CA ALA A 287 3.64 -2.12 -13.56
C ALA A 287 4.52 -1.23 -14.46
N GLY A 288 5.70 -0.87 -13.97
CA GLY A 288 6.69 -0.13 -14.75
C GLY A 288 7.29 -0.98 -15.87
N TYR A 289 7.33 -0.44 -17.09
CA TYR A 289 7.92 -1.11 -18.24
C TYR A 289 9.40 -1.41 -18.04
N GLU A 290 9.78 -2.66 -18.31
CA GLU A 290 11.17 -3.11 -18.35
C GLU A 290 11.50 -3.77 -19.68
N SER A 291 12.45 -3.19 -20.45
CA SER A 291 12.82 -3.66 -21.78
C SER A 291 13.32 -5.11 -21.82
N LYS A 292 13.98 -5.58 -20.75
CA LYS A 292 14.42 -6.98 -20.60
C LYS A 292 13.26 -7.99 -20.51
N TYR A 293 12.07 -7.52 -20.18
CA TYR A 293 10.84 -8.30 -20.08
C TYR A 293 9.73 -7.77 -21.01
N SER A 294 10.09 -7.09 -22.09
CA SER A 294 9.18 -6.41 -23.02
C SER A 294 8.03 -7.30 -23.54
N THR A 295 8.26 -8.62 -23.62
CA THR A 295 7.23 -9.58 -24.03
C THR A 295 6.01 -9.66 -23.11
N HIS A 296 6.10 -9.17 -21.89
CA HIS A 296 5.02 -9.14 -20.89
C HIS A 296 4.24 -7.81 -20.86
N PHE A 297 4.66 -6.82 -21.65
CA PHE A 297 4.08 -5.49 -21.65
C PHE A 297 3.36 -5.18 -22.97
N GLU A 298 2.37 -4.28 -22.93
CA GLU A 298 1.74 -3.72 -24.13
C GLU A 298 2.56 -2.51 -24.58
N GLU A 299 3.29 -2.66 -25.68
CA GLU A 299 4.29 -1.65 -26.11
C GLU A 299 3.70 -0.25 -26.32
N CYS A 300 2.45 -0.18 -26.84
CA CYS A 300 1.80 1.10 -27.11
C CYS A 300 1.15 1.77 -25.89
N ALA A 301 1.08 1.07 -24.75
CA ALA A 301 0.37 1.55 -23.56
C ALA A 301 0.98 0.97 -22.27
N SER A 302 2.29 1.15 -22.09
CA SER A 302 3.01 0.76 -20.87
C SER A 302 3.68 1.98 -20.26
N ALA A 303 3.51 2.14 -18.97
CA ALA A 303 4.10 3.23 -18.22
C ALA A 303 5.59 2.99 -17.93
N VAL A 304 6.42 3.98 -18.15
CA VAL A 304 7.87 3.94 -17.91
C VAL A 304 8.21 4.79 -16.68
N VAL A 305 8.96 4.24 -15.74
CA VAL A 305 9.40 4.95 -14.54
C VAL A 305 10.18 6.22 -14.89
N GLY A 306 9.86 7.34 -14.26
CA GLY A 306 10.46 8.66 -14.51
C GLY A 306 9.80 9.46 -15.62
N LYS A 307 8.66 9.02 -16.16
CA LYS A 307 7.95 9.69 -17.28
C LYS A 307 6.57 10.25 -16.91
N GLY A 308 6.19 10.18 -15.65
CA GLY A 308 4.93 10.68 -15.13
C GLY A 308 3.98 9.60 -14.64
N VAL A 309 2.87 10.02 -14.06
CA VAL A 309 1.86 9.14 -13.48
C VAL A 309 1.14 8.31 -14.55
N GLY A 310 0.85 7.05 -14.26
CA GLY A 310 0.04 6.17 -15.10
C GLY A 310 -1.46 6.46 -14.92
N ILE A 311 -2.17 6.70 -16.01
CA ILE A 311 -3.64 6.72 -16.06
C ILE A 311 -4.07 5.43 -16.72
N ILE A 312 -4.87 4.62 -16.00
CA ILE A 312 -5.24 3.26 -16.38
C ILE A 312 -6.74 3.22 -16.73
N PRO A 313 -7.11 3.37 -18.00
CA PRO A 313 -8.51 3.42 -18.41
C PRO A 313 -9.25 2.10 -18.22
N TYR A 314 -8.54 0.97 -18.29
CA TYR A 314 -9.04 -0.38 -18.06
C TYR A 314 -7.88 -1.35 -17.79
N LEU A 315 -8.17 -2.42 -17.06
CA LEU A 315 -7.21 -3.46 -16.72
C LEU A 315 -7.43 -4.72 -17.58
N GLY A 316 -6.55 -4.89 -18.57
CA GLY A 316 -6.43 -6.08 -19.41
C GLY A 316 -7.72 -6.55 -20.07
N GLN A 317 -7.71 -7.78 -20.57
CA GLN A 317 -8.83 -8.40 -21.28
C GLN A 317 -10.08 -8.60 -20.40
N LYS A 318 -9.89 -8.92 -19.12
CA LYS A 318 -11.01 -9.17 -18.19
C LYS A 318 -11.72 -7.91 -17.72
N ARG A 319 -11.16 -6.74 -18.02
CA ARG A 319 -11.70 -5.44 -17.65
C ARG A 319 -12.12 -5.39 -16.17
N GLY A 320 -11.17 -5.62 -15.28
CA GLY A 320 -11.39 -5.52 -13.85
C GLY A 320 -11.90 -4.14 -13.40
N ASN A 321 -11.51 -3.11 -14.18
CA ASN A 321 -12.13 -1.79 -14.24
C ASN A 321 -12.24 -1.37 -15.71
N ASP A 322 -13.28 -0.59 -16.06
CA ASP A 322 -13.43 0.10 -17.36
C ASP A 322 -13.97 1.51 -17.07
N ALA A 323 -13.06 2.47 -16.98
CA ALA A 323 -13.39 3.84 -16.62
C ALA A 323 -14.34 4.47 -17.66
N GLU A 324 -15.35 5.18 -17.19
CA GLU A 324 -16.33 5.89 -18.02
C GLU A 324 -15.62 6.86 -18.99
N PHE A 325 -16.04 6.87 -20.26
CA PHE A 325 -15.35 7.58 -21.35
C PHE A 325 -15.13 9.08 -21.07
N ARG A 326 -16.09 9.77 -20.50
CA ARG A 326 -15.96 11.19 -20.17
C ARG A 326 -14.99 11.38 -19.03
N PHE A 327 -15.08 10.57 -17.97
CA PHE A 327 -14.26 10.71 -16.79
C PHE A 327 -12.75 10.51 -17.09
N ARG A 328 -12.38 9.50 -17.88
CA ARG A 328 -10.97 9.31 -18.29
C ARG A 328 -10.41 10.48 -19.09
N ASN A 329 -11.27 11.15 -19.94
CA ASN A 329 -10.84 12.34 -20.65
C ASN A 329 -10.80 13.58 -19.74
N GLU A 330 -11.71 13.73 -18.79
CA GLU A 330 -11.66 14.79 -17.76
C GLU A 330 -10.34 14.72 -16.98
N ILE A 331 -9.92 13.53 -16.53
CA ILE A 331 -8.62 13.34 -15.85
C ILE A 331 -7.43 13.69 -16.74
N LYS A 332 -7.45 13.24 -18.00
CA LYS A 332 -6.41 13.59 -18.97
C LYS A 332 -6.31 15.10 -19.20
N GLU A 333 -7.44 15.77 -19.43
CA GLU A 333 -7.48 17.23 -19.61
C GLU A 333 -7.01 17.98 -18.35
N LEU A 334 -7.32 17.44 -17.16
CA LEU A 334 -6.85 17.97 -15.90
C LEU A 334 -5.31 17.92 -15.81
N ALA A 335 -4.70 16.79 -16.21
CA ALA A 335 -3.25 16.66 -16.28
C ALA A 335 -2.62 17.66 -17.27
N ILE A 336 -3.21 17.80 -18.48
CA ILE A 336 -2.75 18.74 -19.51
C ILE A 336 -2.84 20.18 -19.02
N LYS A 337 -3.99 20.59 -18.48
CA LYS A 337 -4.24 21.96 -17.96
C LYS A 337 -3.22 22.38 -16.90
N ASN A 338 -2.81 21.45 -16.07
CA ASN A 338 -1.88 21.68 -14.97
C ASN A 338 -0.41 21.36 -15.30
N ASN A 339 -0.10 21.02 -16.58
CA ASN A 339 1.23 20.63 -17.04
C ASN A 339 1.85 19.50 -16.22
N ILE A 340 1.03 18.48 -15.88
CA ILE A 340 1.43 17.29 -15.12
C ILE A 340 1.83 16.20 -16.10
N PRO A 341 3.05 15.63 -15.99
CA PRO A 341 3.46 14.49 -16.80
C PRO A 341 2.59 13.27 -16.50
N TYR A 342 2.02 12.67 -17.55
CA TYR A 342 1.19 11.47 -17.45
C TYR A 342 1.48 10.50 -18.59
N GLN A 343 1.11 9.25 -18.38
CA GLN A 343 1.19 8.18 -19.38
C GLN A 343 -0.14 7.41 -19.38
N ILE A 344 -0.44 6.76 -20.49
CA ILE A 344 -1.59 5.83 -20.54
C ILE A 344 -1.04 4.41 -20.39
N GLU A 345 -1.65 3.64 -19.49
CA GLU A 345 -1.20 2.29 -19.19
C GLU A 345 -2.38 1.30 -19.29
N THR A 346 -2.11 0.11 -19.76
CA THR A 346 -3.00 -1.06 -19.66
C THR A 346 -2.18 -2.33 -19.67
N THR A 347 -2.70 -3.36 -19.03
CA THR A 347 -2.08 -4.69 -19.04
C THR A 347 -2.10 -5.27 -20.45
N LYS A 348 -1.03 -5.99 -20.83
CA LYS A 348 -0.93 -6.67 -22.13
C LYS A 348 -2.14 -7.57 -22.39
N THR A 349 -2.60 -7.57 -23.63
CA THR A 349 -3.80 -8.30 -24.06
C THR A 349 -3.78 -9.80 -23.72
N THR A 350 -2.59 -10.42 -23.70
CA THR A 350 -2.41 -11.86 -23.39
C THR A 350 -2.24 -12.15 -21.91
N GLU A 351 -2.05 -11.12 -21.07
CA GLU A 351 -1.84 -11.26 -19.63
C GLU A 351 -3.15 -10.96 -18.88
N GLY A 352 -3.35 -11.64 -17.76
CA GLY A 352 -4.43 -11.31 -16.85
C GLY A 352 -4.01 -10.15 -15.98
N GLY A 353 -4.69 -9.01 -16.06
CA GLY A 353 -4.48 -7.90 -15.13
C GLY A 353 -4.87 -8.30 -13.70
N GLY A 354 -4.18 -7.75 -12.69
CA GLY A 354 -4.59 -7.75 -11.30
C GLY A 354 -5.96 -7.04 -11.15
N GLY A 355 -6.59 -7.21 -10.00
CA GLY A 355 -7.75 -6.38 -9.66
C GLY A 355 -7.29 -5.25 -8.76
N THR A 356 -7.95 -4.11 -8.82
CA THR A 356 -7.79 -2.99 -7.91
C THR A 356 -9.07 -2.78 -7.11
N VAL A 357 -9.04 -1.88 -6.15
CA VAL A 357 -10.24 -1.52 -5.36
C VAL A 357 -11.31 -0.81 -6.18
N SER A 358 -10.98 -0.32 -7.37
CA SER A 358 -11.91 0.39 -8.29
C SER A 358 -13.20 -0.37 -8.57
N LYS A 359 -13.15 -1.69 -8.75
CA LYS A 359 -14.33 -2.53 -9.01
C LYS A 359 -15.41 -2.42 -7.93
N PHE A 360 -15.02 -2.21 -6.69
CA PHE A 360 -15.97 -2.12 -5.57
C PHE A 360 -16.73 -0.78 -5.57
N PHE A 361 -16.11 0.29 -6.04
CA PHE A 361 -16.76 1.58 -6.25
C PHE A 361 -17.62 1.59 -7.53
N ALA A 362 -17.12 0.98 -8.60
CA ALA A 362 -17.87 0.82 -9.85
C ALA A 362 -19.19 0.07 -9.63
N THR A 363 -19.21 -1.00 -8.82
CA THR A 363 -20.44 -1.74 -8.49
C THR A 363 -21.43 -0.94 -7.68
N LYS A 364 -21.00 0.12 -6.97
CA LYS A 364 -21.87 1.08 -6.27
C LYS A 364 -22.42 2.17 -7.21
N GLY A 365 -21.90 2.25 -8.44
CA GLY A 365 -22.34 3.19 -9.49
C GLY A 365 -21.54 4.49 -9.54
N CYS A 366 -20.39 4.58 -8.87
CA CYS A 366 -19.47 5.72 -8.98
C CYS A 366 -18.80 5.76 -10.37
N ARG A 367 -18.40 6.95 -10.80
CA ARG A 367 -17.39 7.08 -11.88
C ARG A 367 -16.03 6.78 -11.29
N VAL A 368 -15.33 5.78 -11.82
CA VAL A 368 -14.04 5.32 -11.25
C VAL A 368 -12.98 5.26 -12.33
N ILE A 369 -11.74 5.57 -11.94
CA ILE A 369 -10.54 5.38 -12.77
C ILE A 369 -9.36 4.97 -11.88
N ASP A 370 -8.49 4.08 -12.38
CA ASP A 370 -7.24 3.72 -11.71
C ASP A 370 -6.11 4.65 -12.12
N ILE A 371 -5.35 5.15 -11.15
CA ILE A 371 -4.21 6.06 -11.37
C ILE A 371 -3.13 5.76 -10.35
N GLY A 372 -1.88 5.57 -10.83
CA GLY A 372 -0.76 5.36 -9.92
C GLY A 372 0.61 5.59 -10.53
N VAL A 373 1.64 5.53 -9.71
CA VAL A 373 3.02 5.59 -10.19
C VAL A 373 3.45 4.27 -10.80
N PRO A 374 4.25 4.30 -11.89
CA PRO A 374 4.91 3.09 -12.36
C PRO A 374 5.91 2.58 -11.32
N VAL A 375 5.84 1.30 -10.99
CA VAL A 375 6.73 0.63 -10.04
C VAL A 375 7.48 -0.51 -10.72
N LEU A 376 8.78 -0.64 -10.43
CA LEU A 376 9.58 -1.82 -10.82
C LEU A 376 9.70 -2.76 -9.64
N ALA A 377 9.81 -4.07 -9.94
CA ALA A 377 9.96 -5.11 -8.94
C ALA A 377 8.83 -5.09 -7.89
N MET A 378 7.59 -4.83 -8.32
CA MET A 378 6.38 -4.89 -7.47
C MET A 378 6.37 -6.17 -6.62
N HIS A 379 5.96 -6.05 -5.35
CA HIS A 379 5.94 -7.13 -4.35
C HIS A 379 7.30 -7.70 -3.95
N SER A 380 8.39 -7.09 -4.40
CA SER A 380 9.73 -7.46 -3.92
C SER A 380 10.07 -6.76 -2.60
N PRO A 381 11.10 -7.23 -1.88
CA PRO A 381 11.60 -6.52 -0.69
C PRO A 381 12.09 -5.10 -0.95
N GLN A 382 12.39 -4.75 -2.20
CA GLN A 382 12.82 -3.41 -2.63
C GLN A 382 12.16 -3.08 -3.97
N GLU A 383 11.01 -2.48 -3.91
CA GLU A 383 10.31 -1.88 -5.05
C GLU A 383 10.96 -0.55 -5.42
N ILE A 384 10.81 -0.13 -6.68
CA ILE A 384 11.49 1.06 -7.19
C ILE A 384 10.48 1.96 -7.91
N ILE A 385 10.41 3.24 -7.50
CA ILE A 385 9.65 4.29 -8.18
C ILE A 385 10.55 5.50 -8.47
N SER A 386 10.04 6.50 -9.21
CA SER A 386 10.70 7.78 -9.44
C SER A 386 10.11 8.87 -8.54
N LYS A 387 10.97 9.74 -8.00
CA LYS A 387 10.55 10.95 -7.29
C LYS A 387 9.69 11.88 -8.16
N LYS A 388 10.00 11.94 -9.46
CA LYS A 388 9.24 12.76 -10.42
C LYS A 388 7.83 12.22 -10.61
N ASP A 389 7.68 10.89 -10.67
CA ASP A 389 6.38 10.26 -10.84
C ASP A 389 5.53 10.40 -9.56
N LEU A 390 6.15 10.23 -8.37
CA LEU A 390 5.51 10.51 -7.08
C LEU A 390 4.98 11.96 -7.02
N LYS A 391 5.80 12.92 -7.48
CA LYS A 391 5.39 14.33 -7.55
C LYS A 391 4.27 14.56 -8.56
N ALA A 392 4.33 13.94 -9.73
CA ALA A 392 3.29 14.05 -10.75
C ALA A 392 1.95 13.49 -10.25
N MET A 393 1.99 12.38 -9.54
CA MET A 393 0.81 11.77 -8.92
C MET A 393 0.20 12.70 -7.86
N TYR A 394 1.01 13.23 -6.94
CA TYR A 394 0.55 14.21 -5.97
C TYR A 394 -0.10 15.44 -6.65
N ASP A 395 0.53 15.98 -7.69
CA ASP A 395 -0.01 17.14 -8.41
C ASP A 395 -1.35 16.84 -9.06
N LEU A 396 -1.51 15.65 -9.65
CA LEU A 396 -2.76 15.24 -10.28
C LEU A 396 -3.87 15.03 -9.25
N PHE A 397 -3.56 14.41 -8.12
CA PHE A 397 -4.52 14.19 -7.03
C PHE A 397 -4.99 15.52 -6.41
N LYS A 398 -4.04 16.45 -6.20
CA LYS A 398 -4.38 17.80 -5.75
C LYS A 398 -5.28 18.52 -6.73
N ALA A 399 -4.93 18.53 -8.03
CA ALA A 399 -5.74 19.14 -9.07
C ALA A 399 -7.14 18.50 -9.18
N PHE A 400 -7.27 17.19 -8.94
CA PHE A 400 -8.55 16.49 -8.90
C PHE A 400 -9.44 16.96 -7.75
N TYR A 401 -8.90 17.21 -6.57
CA TYR A 401 -9.68 17.76 -5.45
C TYR A 401 -10.08 19.22 -5.69
N GLU A 402 -9.22 20.00 -6.34
CA GLU A 402 -9.46 21.42 -6.61
C GLU A 402 -10.42 21.68 -7.81
N ASN A 403 -10.78 20.62 -8.57
CA ASN A 403 -11.68 20.71 -9.72
C ASN A 403 -13.13 20.42 -9.31
#